data_3ff8a91887cbdee8da34098c952a01a3
#
_entry.id   3ff8a91887cbdee8da34098c952a01a3
#
_cell.length_a   1.000
_cell.length_b   1.000
_cell.length_c   1.000
_cell.angle_alpha   90.00
_cell.angle_beta   90.00
_cell.angle_gamma   90.00
#
_symmetry.space_group_name_H-M   'P 1'
#
loop_
_entity.id
_entity.type
_entity.pdbx_description
1 polymer ?
#
loop_
_entity_poly.entity_id
_entity_poly.type
_entity_poly.pdbx_seq_one_letter_code
_entity_poly.pdbx_strand_id
1 'polypeptide(L)'
;MKPNLPYFLSLIVSVFLINTTNAQDYFLKEYQPFDTSIPSPEKYLGYAIGDYHTRHDQIVGYFEVLAELSSHATLEIYGHSHEGRKLVMLTISSEGNLNRLGDIQEEHLKYTDPNVENSANNELPIIVNLGYGVHGNEPSSSEAAMLTAY
;
A
#
# COMPACT_ATOMS: atom_id res chain seq x y z
N MET A 1 -49.81 -23.68 -17.21
CA MET A 1 -48.54 -24.24 -16.74
C MET A 1 -48.36 -23.81 -15.28
N LYS A 2 -48.30 -24.74 -14.33
CA LYS A 2 -48.00 -24.38 -12.93
C LYS A 2 -46.49 -24.14 -12.79
N PRO A 3 -46.02 -23.04 -12.24
CA PRO A 3 -44.60 -22.85 -12.02
C PRO A 3 -44.09 -23.92 -11.07
N ASN A 4 -42.99 -24.56 -11.40
CA ASN A 4 -42.35 -25.58 -10.58
C ASN A 4 -41.76 -24.89 -9.33
N LEU A 5 -42.53 -24.81 -8.28
CA LEU A 5 -42.22 -24.19 -6.98
C LEU A 5 -40.81 -24.52 -6.45
N PRO A 6 -40.25 -25.75 -6.57
CA PRO A 6 -38.92 -26.07 -6.10
C PRO A 6 -37.81 -25.33 -6.85
N TYR A 7 -37.97 -25.12 -8.16
CA TYR A 7 -36.96 -24.35 -8.92
C TYR A 7 -37.00 -22.85 -8.63
N PHE A 8 -38.19 -22.31 -8.36
CA PHE A 8 -38.36 -20.92 -7.97
C PHE A 8 -37.77 -20.66 -6.57
N LEU A 9 -37.96 -21.57 -5.64
CA LEU A 9 -37.40 -21.51 -4.29
C LEU A 9 -35.87 -21.64 -4.34
N SER A 10 -35.31 -22.53 -5.18
CA SER A 10 -33.86 -22.68 -5.37
C SER A 10 -33.23 -21.41 -5.96
N LEU A 11 -33.88 -20.73 -6.90
CA LEU A 11 -33.41 -19.48 -7.46
C LEU A 11 -33.38 -18.36 -6.39
N ILE A 12 -34.40 -18.26 -5.56
CA ILE A 12 -34.44 -17.25 -4.48
C ILE A 12 -33.35 -17.52 -3.47
N VAL A 13 -33.11 -18.76 -3.04
CA VAL A 13 -32.05 -19.12 -2.11
C VAL A 13 -30.68 -18.80 -2.70
N SER A 14 -30.44 -19.02 -4.00
CA SER A 14 -29.18 -18.69 -4.66
C SER A 14 -28.90 -17.17 -4.69
N VAL A 15 -29.92 -16.34 -4.85
CA VAL A 15 -29.78 -14.87 -4.85
C VAL A 15 -29.41 -14.34 -3.45
N PHE A 16 -29.91 -14.96 -2.38
CA PHE A 16 -29.56 -14.54 -1.01
C PHE A 16 -28.19 -15.04 -0.53
N LEU A 17 -27.51 -15.92 -1.26
CA LEU A 17 -26.18 -16.43 -0.92
C LEU A 17 -25.05 -15.62 -1.58
N ILE A 18 -25.35 -14.57 -2.34
CA ILE A 18 -24.34 -13.67 -2.89
C ILE A 18 -23.88 -12.74 -1.76
N ASN A 19 -22.93 -13.21 -0.97
CA ASN A 19 -22.18 -12.33 -0.07
C ASN A 19 -21.20 -11.53 -0.91
N THR A 20 -21.44 -10.24 -1.06
CA THR A 20 -20.42 -9.31 -1.59
C THR A 20 -19.36 -9.11 -0.51
N THR A 21 -18.31 -9.89 -0.54
CA THR A 21 -17.12 -9.63 0.29
C THR A 21 -16.30 -8.55 -0.42
N ASN A 22 -16.16 -7.39 0.22
CA ASN A 22 -15.21 -6.39 -0.23
C ASN A 22 -13.79 -6.92 0.02
N ALA A 23 -12.94 -6.92 -1.00
CA ALA A 23 -11.55 -7.37 -0.88
C ALA A 23 -10.77 -6.56 0.18
N GLN A 24 -11.13 -5.30 0.40
CA GLN A 24 -10.57 -4.45 1.44
C GLN A 24 -10.82 -5.00 2.85
N ASP A 25 -12.04 -5.48 3.15
CA ASP A 25 -12.35 -6.08 4.45
C ASP A 25 -11.51 -7.32 4.72
N TYR A 26 -11.15 -8.07 3.66
CA TYR A 26 -10.32 -9.25 3.78
C TYR A 26 -8.87 -8.91 4.19
N PHE A 27 -8.28 -7.88 3.58
CA PHE A 27 -6.88 -7.52 3.83
C PHE A 27 -6.68 -6.61 5.05
N LEU A 28 -7.62 -5.72 5.34
CA LEU A 28 -7.43 -4.66 6.32
C LEU A 28 -8.08 -4.93 7.67
N LYS A 29 -8.96 -5.93 7.77
CA LYS A 29 -9.73 -6.20 8.98
C LYS A 29 -8.88 -6.49 10.22
N GLU A 30 -7.76 -7.18 10.05
CA GLU A 30 -6.87 -7.56 11.15
C GLU A 30 -6.05 -6.40 11.71
N TYR A 31 -5.92 -5.29 10.96
CA TYR A 31 -5.11 -4.13 11.31
C TYR A 31 -5.91 -2.99 11.95
N GLN A 32 -7.20 -3.19 12.17
CA GLN A 32 -8.06 -2.19 12.81
C GLN A 32 -7.80 -2.08 14.32
N PRO A 33 -8.00 -0.88 14.95
CA PRO A 33 -8.51 0.34 14.31
C PRO A 33 -7.42 1.13 13.60
N PHE A 34 -7.77 1.71 12.45
CA PHE A 34 -6.90 2.65 11.73
C PHE A 34 -6.96 4.05 12.31
N ASP A 35 -5.93 4.86 12.06
CA ASP A 35 -5.93 6.27 12.38
C ASP A 35 -6.95 7.01 11.50
N THR A 36 -7.98 7.56 12.11
CA THR A 36 -9.06 8.25 11.40
C THR A 36 -8.65 9.60 10.80
N SER A 37 -7.50 10.14 11.18
CA SER A 37 -6.92 11.35 10.58
C SER A 37 -6.34 11.09 9.19
N ILE A 38 -5.98 9.83 8.90
CA ILE A 38 -5.45 9.40 7.61
C ILE A 38 -6.59 8.84 6.77
N PRO A 39 -6.86 9.38 5.56
CA PRO A 39 -7.90 8.86 4.70
C PRO A 39 -7.52 7.48 4.15
N SER A 40 -8.46 6.54 4.14
CA SER A 40 -8.27 5.30 3.38
C SER A 40 -8.12 5.59 1.88
N PRO A 41 -7.49 4.68 1.09
CA PRO A 41 -7.42 4.84 -0.36
C PRO A 41 -8.78 5.12 -1.01
N GLU A 42 -9.81 4.38 -0.61
CA GLU A 42 -11.18 4.57 -1.10
C GLU A 42 -11.73 5.96 -0.78
N LYS A 43 -11.52 6.44 0.46
CA LYS A 43 -11.98 7.78 0.87
C LYS A 43 -11.26 8.88 0.08
N TYR A 44 -9.97 8.69 -0.22
CA TYR A 44 -9.19 9.63 -1.02
C TYR A 44 -9.60 9.62 -2.48
N LEU A 45 -9.79 8.45 -3.09
CA LEU A 45 -10.12 8.27 -4.49
C LEU A 45 -11.58 8.57 -4.82
N GLY A 46 -12.50 8.34 -3.85
CA GLY A 46 -13.95 8.40 -4.07
C GLY A 46 -14.54 7.14 -4.73
N TYR A 47 -13.76 6.08 -4.87
CA TYR A 47 -14.15 4.77 -5.38
C TYR A 47 -13.30 3.67 -4.74
N ALA A 48 -13.78 2.42 -4.75
CA ALA A 48 -13.04 1.30 -4.17
C ALA A 48 -11.84 0.90 -5.05
N ILE A 49 -10.76 0.45 -4.42
CA ILE A 49 -9.62 -0.14 -5.13
C ILE A 49 -10.11 -1.33 -5.96
N GLY A 50 -9.77 -1.34 -7.24
CA GLY A 50 -10.18 -2.35 -8.22
C GLY A 50 -11.40 -1.95 -9.07
N ASP A 51 -12.16 -0.91 -8.71
CA ASP A 51 -13.29 -0.45 -9.53
C ASP A 51 -12.82 0.23 -10.83
N TYR A 52 -11.69 0.93 -10.77
CA TYR A 52 -11.08 1.62 -11.91
C TYR A 52 -9.57 1.43 -11.89
N HIS A 53 -8.92 1.66 -13.02
CA HIS A 53 -7.47 1.77 -13.07
C HIS A 53 -7.05 3.14 -12.51
N THR A 54 -6.55 3.15 -11.28
CA THR A 54 -6.10 4.37 -10.62
C THR A 54 -4.90 4.95 -11.34
N ARG A 55 -4.99 6.23 -11.72
CA ARG A 55 -3.90 6.90 -12.44
C ARG A 55 -2.70 7.15 -11.53
N HIS A 56 -1.52 7.18 -12.15
CA HIS A 56 -0.25 7.42 -11.47
C HIS A 56 -0.24 8.71 -10.62
N ASP A 57 -0.80 9.80 -11.14
CA ASP A 57 -0.90 11.07 -10.43
C ASP A 57 -1.77 10.99 -9.17
N GLN A 58 -2.82 10.18 -9.18
CA GLN A 58 -3.67 9.94 -8.01
C GLN A 58 -2.94 9.11 -6.95
N ILE A 59 -2.16 8.10 -7.36
CA ILE A 59 -1.37 7.27 -6.46
C ILE A 59 -0.29 8.11 -5.77
N VAL A 60 0.45 8.90 -6.55
CA VAL A 60 1.47 9.82 -6.02
C VAL A 60 0.84 10.84 -5.07
N GLY A 61 -0.30 11.45 -5.46
CA GLY A 61 -1.01 12.40 -4.61
C GLY A 61 -1.49 11.77 -3.29
N TYR A 62 -1.90 10.50 -3.31
CA TYR A 62 -2.22 9.79 -2.07
C TYR A 62 -1.00 9.61 -1.15
N PHE A 63 0.16 9.28 -1.70
CA PHE A 63 1.39 9.16 -0.91
C PHE A 63 1.88 10.52 -0.39
N GLU A 64 1.67 11.60 -1.13
CA GLU A 64 1.91 12.97 -0.65
C GLU A 64 1.03 13.26 0.58
N VAL A 65 -0.26 12.89 0.54
CA VAL A 65 -1.19 13.04 1.68
C VAL A 65 -0.77 12.17 2.87
N LEU A 66 -0.36 10.92 2.65
CA LEU A 66 0.14 10.06 3.73
C LEU A 66 1.36 10.67 4.42
N ALA A 67 2.33 11.16 3.65
CA ALA A 67 3.55 11.76 4.18
C ALA A 67 3.28 13.10 4.90
N GLU A 68 2.23 13.83 4.51
CA GLU A 68 1.83 15.07 5.17
C GLU A 68 1.10 14.81 6.50
N LEU A 69 0.24 13.80 6.55
CA LEU A 69 -0.62 13.54 7.70
C LEU A 69 -0.02 12.59 8.74
N SER A 70 0.99 11.79 8.38
CA SER A 70 1.59 10.79 9.26
C SER A 70 3.04 11.12 9.60
N SER A 71 3.37 11.18 10.90
CA SER A 71 4.77 11.24 11.36
C SER A 71 5.55 9.94 11.14
N HIS A 72 4.88 8.89 10.68
CA HIS A 72 5.46 7.58 10.37
C HIS A 72 5.82 7.41 8.88
N ALA A 73 5.57 8.41 8.04
CA ALA A 73 5.83 8.34 6.61
C ALA A 73 6.60 9.55 6.10
N THR A 74 7.49 9.34 5.14
CA THR A 74 8.16 10.40 4.37
C THR A 74 8.22 10.01 2.90
N LEU A 75 8.07 10.98 2.00
CA LEU A 75 8.06 10.78 0.56
C LEU A 75 9.23 11.49 -0.08
N GLU A 76 9.95 10.76 -0.93
CA GLU A 76 11.04 11.29 -1.74
C GLU A 76 10.74 11.09 -3.23
N ILE A 77 11.02 12.13 -4.05
CA ILE A 77 11.02 12.01 -5.50
C ILE A 77 12.47 11.74 -5.91
N TYR A 78 12.80 10.48 -6.22
CA TYR A 78 14.16 10.09 -6.58
C TYR A 78 14.46 10.20 -8.08
N GLY A 79 13.45 10.50 -8.90
CA GLY A 79 13.61 10.66 -10.33
C GLY A 79 12.32 10.86 -11.09
N HIS A 80 12.42 10.83 -12.41
CA HIS A 80 11.28 10.93 -13.31
C HIS A 80 11.40 9.87 -14.42
N SER A 81 10.27 9.36 -14.86
CA SER A 81 10.19 8.47 -16.02
C SER A 81 10.50 9.22 -17.32
N HIS A 82 10.62 8.49 -18.44
CA HIS A 82 10.81 9.09 -19.77
C HIS A 82 9.68 10.09 -20.14
N GLU A 83 8.46 9.86 -19.64
CA GLU A 83 7.31 10.77 -19.83
C GLU A 83 7.21 11.88 -18.77
N GLY A 84 8.24 12.03 -17.93
CA GLY A 84 8.24 13.05 -16.88
C GLY A 84 7.39 12.71 -15.65
N ARG A 85 6.92 11.49 -15.50
CA ARG A 85 6.17 11.06 -14.30
C ARG A 85 7.12 10.89 -13.12
N LYS A 86 6.73 11.39 -11.96
CA LYS A 86 7.49 11.25 -10.72
C LYS A 86 7.76 9.79 -10.38
N LEU A 87 8.99 9.43 -10.08
CA LEU A 87 9.36 8.17 -9.43
C LEU A 87 9.53 8.47 -7.96
N VAL A 88 8.72 7.81 -7.12
CA VAL A 88 8.63 8.15 -5.69
C VAL A 88 9.02 6.98 -4.81
N MET A 89 9.60 7.29 -3.67
CA MET A 89 9.88 6.36 -2.59
C MET A 89 9.16 6.84 -1.33
N LEU A 90 8.16 6.07 -0.88
CA LEU A 90 7.51 6.27 0.39
C LEU A 90 8.21 5.40 1.44
N THR A 91 8.85 6.04 2.41
CA THR A 91 9.47 5.35 3.54
C THR A 91 8.55 5.38 4.73
N ILE A 92 8.23 4.22 5.29
CA ILE A 92 7.36 4.07 6.45
C ILE A 92 8.17 3.44 7.58
N SER A 93 8.18 4.08 8.75
CA SER A 93 8.88 3.60 9.93
C SER A 93 8.38 4.33 11.19
N SER A 94 8.96 4.01 12.35
CA SER A 94 8.76 4.85 13.54
C SER A 94 9.35 6.24 13.33
N GLU A 95 8.76 7.25 13.96
CA GLU A 95 9.27 8.63 13.91
C GLU A 95 10.75 8.72 14.31
N GLY A 96 11.16 7.97 15.35
CA GLY A 96 12.56 7.90 15.77
C GLY A 96 13.50 7.37 14.67
N ASN A 97 13.07 6.41 13.87
CA ASN A 97 13.85 5.90 12.75
C ASN A 97 13.89 6.90 11.59
N LEU A 98 12.74 7.53 11.27
CA LEU A 98 12.68 8.54 10.20
C LEU A 98 13.62 9.72 10.48
N ASN A 99 13.75 10.14 11.75
CA ASN A 99 14.64 11.22 12.15
C ASN A 99 16.14 10.88 12.05
N ARG A 100 16.50 9.60 11.89
CA ARG A 100 17.90 9.13 11.79
C ARG A 100 18.15 8.23 10.58
N LEU A 101 17.41 8.41 9.49
CA LEU A 101 17.56 7.58 8.28
C LEU A 101 18.98 7.57 7.74
N GLY A 102 19.69 8.70 7.80
CA GLY A 102 21.10 8.80 7.38
C GLY A 102 22.01 7.88 8.20
N ASP A 103 21.87 7.87 9.52
CA ASP A 103 22.66 7.01 10.41
C ASP A 103 22.36 5.54 10.16
N ILE A 104 21.06 5.19 9.97
CA ILE A 104 20.65 3.84 9.62
C ILE A 104 21.27 3.40 8.31
N GLN A 105 21.28 4.27 7.30
CA GLN A 105 21.91 4.00 6.01
C GLN A 105 23.41 3.76 6.15
N GLU A 106 24.13 4.62 6.88
CA GLU A 106 25.56 4.46 7.12
C GLU A 106 25.88 3.14 7.83
N GLU A 107 25.10 2.79 8.84
CA GLU A 107 25.26 1.53 9.55
C GLU A 107 25.04 0.33 8.63
N HIS A 108 23.99 0.32 7.82
CA HIS A 108 23.73 -0.74 6.83
C HIS A 108 24.86 -0.86 5.80
N LEU A 109 25.39 0.26 5.32
CA LEU A 109 26.49 0.26 4.36
C LEU A 109 27.77 -0.40 4.94
N LYS A 110 28.04 -0.27 6.25
CA LYS A 110 29.16 -0.96 6.91
C LYS A 110 29.04 -2.47 6.81
N TYR A 111 27.81 -3.03 6.84
CA TYR A 111 27.60 -4.48 6.69
C TYR A 111 27.88 -4.99 5.27
N THR A 112 27.85 -4.13 4.29
CA THR A 112 28.14 -4.48 2.88
C THR A 112 29.61 -4.27 2.50
N ASP A 113 30.42 -3.61 3.35
CA ASP A 113 31.83 -3.38 3.10
C ASP A 113 32.66 -4.57 3.60
N PRO A 114 33.33 -5.34 2.71
CA PRO A 114 34.12 -6.51 3.09
C PRO A 114 35.41 -6.15 3.87
N ASN A 115 35.79 -4.87 3.92
CA ASN A 115 36.98 -4.41 4.64
C ASN A 115 36.67 -3.93 6.06
N VAL A 116 35.41 -3.88 6.44
CA VAL A 116 34.98 -3.49 7.78
C VAL A 116 34.66 -4.72 8.60
N GLU A 117 35.35 -4.86 9.74
CA GLU A 117 35.05 -5.91 10.71
C GLU A 117 33.73 -5.57 11.43
N ASN A 118 32.66 -6.27 11.08
CA ASN A 118 31.32 -5.99 11.60
C ASN A 118 31.00 -6.90 12.79
N SER A 119 30.60 -6.29 13.90
CA SER A 119 29.87 -6.98 14.96
C SER A 119 28.37 -6.80 14.72
N ALA A 120 27.59 -7.89 14.82
CA ALA A 120 26.15 -7.81 14.63
C ALA A 120 25.51 -6.78 15.59
N ASN A 121 24.84 -5.79 15.01
CA ASN A 121 24.00 -4.85 15.77
C ASN A 121 22.54 -5.28 15.66
N ASN A 122 22.03 -5.96 16.70
CA ASN A 122 20.66 -6.46 16.73
C ASN A 122 19.60 -5.34 16.88
N GLU A 123 20.03 -4.10 17.11
CA GLU A 123 19.13 -2.94 17.22
C GLU A 123 18.94 -2.22 15.88
N LEU A 124 19.71 -2.61 14.86
CA LEU A 124 19.58 -2.02 13.54
C LEU A 124 18.26 -2.49 12.87
N PRO A 125 17.38 -1.58 12.44
CA PRO A 125 16.11 -1.96 11.84
C PRO A 125 16.33 -2.69 10.51
N ILE A 126 15.50 -3.70 10.24
CA ILE A 126 15.47 -4.38 8.96
C ILE A 126 14.84 -3.45 7.93
N ILE A 127 15.45 -3.35 6.74
CA ILE A 127 14.91 -2.62 5.61
C ILE A 127 14.21 -3.59 4.67
N VAL A 128 12.92 -3.37 4.42
CA VAL A 128 12.14 -4.12 3.43
C VAL A 128 11.80 -3.19 2.27
N ASN A 129 12.24 -3.53 1.07
CA ASN A 129 11.94 -2.79 -0.14
C ASN A 129 10.84 -3.50 -0.93
N LEU A 130 9.72 -2.81 -1.15
CA LEU A 130 8.57 -3.28 -1.93
C LEU A 130 8.48 -2.44 -3.22
N GLY A 131 8.77 -3.05 -4.36
CA GLY A 131 8.68 -2.41 -5.67
C GLY A 131 7.30 -2.59 -6.30
N TYR A 132 6.64 -1.49 -6.63
CA TYR A 132 5.32 -1.47 -7.27
C TYR A 132 5.36 -0.75 -8.61
N GLY A 133 4.47 -1.13 -9.54
CA GLY A 133 4.34 -0.45 -10.83
C GLY A 133 5.54 -0.64 -11.75
N VAL A 134 6.26 -1.75 -11.63
CA VAL A 134 7.42 -2.07 -12.48
C VAL A 134 7.02 -2.15 -13.96
N HIS A 135 5.87 -2.77 -14.25
CA HIS A 135 5.31 -2.86 -15.59
C HIS A 135 4.08 -1.95 -15.70
N GLY A 136 4.12 -0.99 -16.63
CA GLY A 136 3.09 0.04 -16.78
C GLY A 136 1.70 -0.45 -17.23
N ASN A 137 1.59 -1.69 -17.69
CA ASN A 137 0.34 -2.35 -18.08
C ASN A 137 -0.25 -3.25 -16.98
N GLU A 138 0.28 -3.20 -15.75
CA GLU A 138 -0.15 -3.98 -14.60
C GLU A 138 -0.68 -3.03 -13.50
N PRO A 139 -1.90 -2.49 -13.63
CA PRO A 139 -2.42 -1.45 -12.74
C PRO A 139 -2.65 -1.95 -11.31
N SER A 140 -2.95 -3.23 -11.11
CA SER A 140 -3.22 -3.81 -9.80
C SER A 140 -2.05 -3.67 -8.82
N SER A 141 -0.83 -3.74 -9.31
CA SER A 141 0.39 -3.57 -8.51
C SER A 141 0.44 -2.17 -7.86
N SER A 142 0.18 -1.13 -8.66
CA SER A 142 0.19 0.25 -8.18
C SER A 142 -0.95 0.56 -7.21
N GLU A 143 -2.13 -0.04 -7.42
CA GLU A 143 -3.25 0.08 -6.47
C GLU A 143 -2.99 -0.67 -5.17
N ALA A 144 -2.34 -1.85 -5.24
CA ALA A 144 -1.91 -2.59 -4.07
C ALA A 144 -0.94 -1.77 -3.19
N ALA A 145 -0.10 -0.92 -3.79
CA ALA A 145 0.79 -0.04 -3.05
C ALA A 145 0.03 0.93 -2.12
N MET A 146 -1.12 1.44 -2.54
CA MET A 146 -1.95 2.31 -1.71
C MET A 146 -2.51 1.57 -0.49
N LEU A 147 -2.98 0.32 -0.68
CA LEU A 147 -3.47 -0.52 0.42
C LEU A 147 -2.35 -0.95 1.37
N THR A 148 -1.15 -1.19 0.85
CA THR A 148 0.01 -1.60 1.66
C THR A 148 0.54 -0.44 2.50
N ALA A 149 0.41 0.79 2.00
CA ALA A 149 0.89 1.99 2.69
C ALA A 149 -0.08 2.48 3.78
N TYR A 150 -1.37 2.18 3.63
CA TYR A 150 -2.43 2.52 4.59
C TYR A 150 -2.43 1.57 5.77
#